data_5481f9680f40cfc78b501d9686631cbc
#
_entry.id   5481f9680f40cfc78b501d9686631cbc
#
_cell.length_a   1.000
_cell.length_b   1.000
_cell.length_c   1.000
_cell.angle_alpha   90.00
_cell.angle_beta   90.00
_cell.angle_gamma   90.00
#
_symmetry.space_group_name_H-M   'P 1'
#
loop_
_entity.id
_entity.type
_entity.pdbx_description
1 polymer ?
#
loop_
_entity_poly.entity_id
_entity_poly.type
_entity_poly.pdbx_seq_one_letter_code
_entity_poly.pdbx_strand_id
1 'polypeptide(L)' 'MGYAHVILTDMDGKQHMKYVHRLVAITFIPNPDNLHEVDHINRIRNDNRPENLRWVTHTENVNN' A
#
# COMPACT_ATOMS: atom_id res chain seq x y z
N MET A 1 -12.07 -10.24 0.76
CA MET A 1 -10.82 -10.85 0.34
C MET A 1 -9.66 -9.90 0.59
N GLY A 2 -8.46 -10.42 0.72
CA GLY A 2 -7.29 -9.64 1.09
C GLY A 2 -6.75 -8.76 -0.02
N TYR A 3 -5.70 -8.02 0.31
CA TYR A 3 -4.98 -7.20 -0.63
C TYR A 3 -3.96 -8.04 -1.40
N ALA A 4 -3.69 -7.66 -2.64
CA ALA A 4 -2.61 -8.30 -3.41
C ALA A 4 -1.27 -8.11 -2.68
N HIS A 5 -0.46 -9.17 -2.66
CA HIS A 5 0.84 -9.12 -1.99
C HIS A 5 1.87 -9.96 -2.72
N VAL A 6 3.13 -9.70 -2.40
CA VAL A 6 4.26 -10.51 -2.87
C VAL A 6 5.08 -10.94 -1.66
N ILE A 7 5.79 -12.05 -1.80
CA ILE A 7 6.72 -12.54 -0.78
C ILE A 7 8.13 -12.38 -1.32
N LEU A 8 8.95 -11.63 -0.57
CA LEU A 8 10.35 -11.40 -0.91
C LEU A 8 11.23 -12.16 0.08
N THR A 9 12.29 -12.77 -0.43
CA THR A 9 13.26 -13.48 0.40
C THR A 9 14.54 -12.65 0.46
N ASP A 10 15.00 -12.32 1.66
CA ASP A 10 16.24 -11.57 1.84
C ASP A 10 17.48 -12.48 1.75
N MET A 11 18.66 -11.87 1.88
CA MET A 11 19.91 -12.59 1.76
C MET A 11 20.14 -13.61 2.88
N ASP A 12 19.45 -13.45 4.00
CA ASP A 12 19.50 -14.39 5.13
C ASP A 12 18.49 -15.52 4.99
N GLY A 13 17.74 -15.56 3.89
CA GLY A 13 16.72 -16.57 3.67
C GLY A 13 15.39 -16.29 4.35
N LYS A 14 15.23 -15.14 4.99
CA LYS A 14 13.97 -14.76 5.63
C LYS A 14 12.98 -14.23 4.62
N GLN A 15 11.74 -14.63 4.78
CA GLN A 15 10.65 -14.20 3.90
C GLN A 15 9.94 -12.99 4.48
N HIS A 16 9.61 -12.04 3.62
CA HIS A 16 8.89 -10.82 3.97
C HIS A 16 7.71 -10.64 3.04
N MET A 17 6.51 -10.53 3.60
CA MET A 17 5.31 -10.21 2.81
C MET A 17 5.23 -8.70 2.62
N LYS A 18 4.98 -8.28 1.38
CA LYS A 18 4.80 -6.87 1.05
C LYS A 18 3.52 -6.71 0.26
N TYR A 19 2.69 -5.78 0.66
CA TYR A 19 1.48 -5.46 -0.09
C TYR A 19 1.82 -4.67 -1.35
N VAL A 20 1.22 -5.06 -2.46
CA VAL A 20 1.48 -4.43 -3.76
C VAL A 20 1.09 -2.95 -3.73
N HIS A 21 -0.07 -2.60 -3.16
CA HIS A 21 -0.51 -1.21 -3.11
C HIS A 21 0.46 -0.31 -2.33
N ARG A 22 1.08 -0.84 -1.29
CA ARG A 22 2.09 -0.08 -0.55
C ARG A 22 3.35 0.13 -1.37
N LEU A 23 3.81 -0.88 -2.09
CA LEU A 23 4.98 -0.76 -2.96
C LEU A 23 4.74 0.27 -4.05
N VAL A 24 3.57 0.26 -4.66
CA VAL A 24 3.19 1.23 -5.68
C VAL A 24 3.17 2.64 -5.09
N ALA A 25 2.55 2.82 -3.93
CA ALA A 25 2.48 4.13 -3.29
C ALA A 25 3.86 4.67 -2.93
N ILE A 26 4.73 3.83 -2.37
CA ILE A 26 6.11 4.23 -2.02
C ILE A 26 6.88 4.66 -3.28
N THR A 27 6.68 3.96 -4.39
CA THR A 27 7.43 4.19 -5.62
C THR A 27 6.94 5.40 -6.39
N PHE A 28 5.63 5.61 -6.47
CA PHE A 28 5.04 6.55 -7.43
C PHE A 28 4.33 7.74 -6.80
N ILE A 29 3.99 7.69 -5.52
CA ILE A 29 3.16 8.72 -4.91
C ILE A 29 3.96 9.45 -3.82
N PRO A 30 4.23 10.76 -3.99
CA PRO A 30 4.93 11.53 -2.96
C PRO A 30 4.19 11.47 -1.62
N ASN A 31 4.96 11.43 -0.53
CA ASN A 31 4.43 11.34 0.82
C ASN A 31 5.11 12.39 1.71
N PRO A 32 4.86 13.69 1.46
CA PRO A 32 5.56 14.74 2.18
C PRO A 32 5.24 14.79 3.68
N ASP A 33 4.06 14.33 4.06
CA ASP A 33 3.64 14.30 5.47
C ASP A 33 4.03 13.01 6.17
N ASN A 34 4.75 12.12 5.49
CA ASN A 34 5.23 10.86 6.03
C ASN A 34 4.10 10.02 6.65
N LEU A 35 2.98 9.92 5.95
CA LEU A 35 1.83 9.12 6.35
C LEU A 35 2.13 7.63 6.21
N HIS A 36 1.47 6.80 6.99
CA HIS A 36 1.81 5.39 7.09
C HIS A 36 0.82 4.46 6.42
N GLU A 37 -0.37 4.93 6.05
CA GLU A 37 -1.41 4.09 5.47
C GLU A 37 -1.76 4.52 4.06
N VAL A 38 -2.14 3.53 3.24
CA VAL A 38 -2.51 3.74 1.84
C VAL A 38 -3.95 3.27 1.66
N ASP A 39 -4.75 4.08 1.00
CA ASP A 39 -6.16 3.80 0.73
C ASP A 39 -6.37 3.61 -0.77
N HIS A 40 -7.28 2.68 -1.11
CA HIS A 40 -7.78 2.51 -2.48
C HIS A 40 -8.97 3.44 -2.67
N ILE A 41 -8.84 4.44 -3.54
CA ILE A 41 -9.84 5.49 -3.69
C ILE A 41 -11.20 4.91 -4.09
N ASN A 42 -11.21 3.95 -5.02
CA ASN A 42 -12.44 3.28 -5.46
C ASN A 42 -12.83 2.08 -4.60
N ARG A 43 -12.06 1.79 -3.55
CA ARG A 43 -12.26 0.67 -2.61
C ARG A 43 -12.16 -0.72 -3.25
N ILE A 44 -11.58 -0.82 -4.42
CA ILE A 44 -11.26 -2.10 -5.06
C ILE A 44 -9.85 -2.49 -4.66
N ARG A 45 -9.71 -3.49 -3.80
CA ARG A 45 -8.45 -3.84 -3.12
C ARG A 45 -7.36 -4.34 -4.05
N ASN A 46 -7.71 -4.83 -5.23
CA ASN A 46 -6.75 -5.29 -6.22
C ASN A 46 -6.51 -4.30 -7.36
N ASP A 47 -7.10 -3.11 -7.29
CA ASP A 47 -6.84 -2.04 -8.25
C ASP A 47 -5.71 -1.15 -7.72
N ASN A 48 -4.48 -1.55 -7.97
CA ASN A 48 -3.27 -0.94 -7.42
C ASN A 48 -2.61 0.05 -8.36
N ARG A 49 -3.37 0.61 -9.31
CA ARG A 49 -2.87 1.70 -10.15
C ARG A 49 -2.55 2.91 -9.29
N PRO A 50 -1.45 3.63 -9.56
CA PRO A 50 -1.08 4.79 -8.75
C PRO A 50 -2.19 5.83 -8.60
N GLU A 51 -2.95 6.09 -9.67
CA GLU A 51 -4.03 7.07 -9.66
C GLU A 51 -5.20 6.66 -8.76
N ASN A 52 -5.25 5.39 -8.32
CA ASN A 52 -6.28 4.87 -7.41
C ASN A 52 -5.83 4.80 -5.96
N LEU A 53 -4.60 5.20 -5.66
CA LEU A 53 -4.03 5.08 -4.33
C LEU A 53 -3.74 6.46 -3.76
N ARG A 54 -3.85 6.57 -2.43
CA ARG A 54 -3.49 7.81 -1.73
C ARG A 54 -2.94 7.48 -0.35
N TRP A 55 -2.04 8.32 0.13
CA TRP A 55 -1.58 8.27 1.50
C TRP A 55 -2.63 8.91 2.41
N VAL A 56 -2.92 8.27 3.52
CA VAL A 56 -3.95 8.74 4.46
C VAL A 56 -3.47 8.55 5.89
N THR A 57 -4.11 9.27 6.81
CA THR A 57 -3.96 8.99 8.22
C THR A 57 -4.79 7.75 8.59
N HIS A 58 -4.49 7.14 9.74
CA HIS A 58 -5.27 6.01 10.23
C HIS A 58 -6.75 6.38 10.40
N THR A 59 -7.01 7.57 10.92
CA THR A 59 -8.39 8.05 11.12
C THR A 59 -9.13 8.17 9.81
N GLU A 60 -8.49 8.75 8.77
CA GLU A 60 -9.10 8.84 7.45
C GLU A 60 -9.41 7.46 6.88
N ASN A 61 -8.49 6.51 7.03
CA ASN A 61 -8.64 5.16 6.51
C ASN A 61 -9.79 4.41 7.18
N VAL A 62 -9.93 4.55 8.48
CA VAL A 62 -10.99 3.89 9.26
C VAL A 62 -12.36 4.46 8.91
N ASN A 63 -12.45 5.75 8.60
CA ASN A 63 -13.71 6.43 8.32
C ASN A 63 -14.18 6.32 6.87
N ASN A 64 -13.38 5.73 6.03
CA ASN A 64 -13.75 5.52 4.64
C ASN A 64 -14.55 4.19 4.47
#